data_e29f5c1e9872150defcfda270b1183e4
#
_entry.id   e29f5c1e9872150defcfda270b1183e4
#
_cell.length_a   1.000
_cell.length_b   1.000
_cell.length_c   1.000
_cell.angle_alpha   90.00
_cell.angle_beta   90.00
_cell.angle_gamma   90.00
#
_symmetry.space_group_name_H-M   'P 1'
#
loop_
_entity.id
_entity.type
_entity.pdbx_description
1 polymer ?
#
loop_
_entity_poly.entity_id
_entity_poly.type
_entity_poly.pdbx_seq_one_letter_code
_entity_poly.pdbx_strand_id
1 'polypeptide(L)'
;MVQLTLPKNSRIKKGKTWPKPEGANNLRVFNIYRWSPDDTKNPSLDTYFVDIDNCGPMILDALIKIKTEIDPTLTFRRSCREGICGSCAMSIDGINTLACIHGIDDIKGDINIYPLPHMPVIKDLIPDLTHFYAQHASIMPWLETKSNRPAKEWKQSIEDRKKLDGLYECVMCASCSTSCPSYWWNSDKYLGPAALLHAYRWIIDSRDEATGERLGELEDPFKLYRCHTIMNCTNTYPKGLNPAKAIAEVKKMMVERSF
;
A
#
# COMPACT_ATOMS: atom_id res chain seq x y z
N MET A 1 16.23 35.98 -9.87
CA MET A 1 15.51 35.19 -8.85
C MET A 1 14.86 34.02 -9.55
N VAL A 2 15.14 32.78 -9.16
CA VAL A 2 14.45 31.61 -9.71
C VAL A 2 13.03 31.61 -9.13
N GLN A 3 12.02 31.72 -9.97
CA GLN A 3 10.62 31.67 -9.54
C GLN A 3 10.18 30.21 -9.56
N LEU A 4 10.00 29.63 -8.37
CA LEU A 4 9.48 28.29 -8.23
C LEU A 4 7.96 28.31 -8.43
N THR A 5 7.49 27.72 -9.52
CA THR A 5 6.07 27.53 -9.79
C THR A 5 5.69 26.06 -9.51
N LEU A 6 4.59 25.87 -8.80
CA LEU A 6 4.05 24.53 -8.62
C LEU A 6 3.54 23.96 -9.95
N PRO A 7 3.71 22.67 -10.20
CA PRO A 7 3.14 22.02 -11.38
C PRO A 7 1.64 22.28 -11.50
N LYS A 8 1.13 22.26 -12.73
CA LYS A 8 -0.30 22.33 -13.01
C LYS A 8 -1.00 21.18 -12.29
N ASN A 9 -2.16 21.42 -11.69
CA ASN A 9 -2.94 20.45 -10.93
C ASN A 9 -2.30 19.93 -9.62
N SER A 10 -1.26 20.60 -9.11
CA SER A 10 -0.58 20.23 -7.86
C SER A 10 -1.25 20.73 -6.58
N ARG A 11 -2.30 21.55 -6.69
CA ARG A 11 -3.01 22.11 -5.53
C ARG A 11 -4.40 21.55 -5.42
N ILE A 12 -4.70 20.99 -4.24
CA ILE A 12 -6.04 20.55 -3.89
C ILE A 12 -6.89 21.81 -3.59
N LYS A 13 -8.06 21.91 -4.20
CA LYS A 13 -9.02 23.00 -3.99
C LYS A 13 -10.16 22.51 -3.11
N LYS A 14 -10.88 23.46 -2.50
CA LYS A 14 -12.16 23.14 -1.87
C LYS A 14 -13.12 22.65 -2.96
N GLY A 15 -13.70 21.49 -2.74
CA GLY A 15 -14.64 20.84 -3.64
C GLY A 15 -16.10 21.14 -3.28
N LYS A 16 -16.97 20.25 -3.68
CA LYS A 16 -18.41 20.33 -3.44
C LYS A 16 -18.71 19.91 -1.98
N THR A 17 -19.60 20.63 -1.34
CA THR A 17 -20.21 20.19 -0.08
C THR A 17 -21.58 19.62 -0.40
N TRP A 18 -21.76 18.33 -0.07
CA TRP A 18 -23.00 17.61 -0.31
C TRP A 18 -24.03 17.93 0.78
N PRO A 19 -25.34 17.85 0.49
CA PRO A 19 -26.37 18.13 1.47
C PRO A 19 -26.30 17.11 2.62
N LYS A 20 -26.69 17.56 3.81
CA LYS A 20 -26.83 16.67 4.97
C LYS A 20 -28.10 15.82 4.80
N PRO A 21 -28.07 14.52 5.15
CA PRO A 21 -29.26 13.69 5.16
C PRO A 21 -30.27 14.23 6.18
N GLU A 22 -31.54 14.27 5.77
CA GLU A 22 -32.64 14.73 6.64
C GLU A 22 -32.88 13.73 7.80
N GLY A 23 -33.16 14.24 8.99
CA GLY A 23 -33.45 13.44 10.17
C GLY A 23 -32.27 12.66 10.77
N ALA A 24 -31.07 12.86 10.32
CA ALA A 24 -29.89 12.19 10.85
C ALA A 24 -29.46 12.82 12.19
N ASN A 25 -29.24 11.99 13.22
CA ASN A 25 -28.83 12.42 14.56
C ASN A 25 -27.34 12.29 14.82
N ASN A 26 -26.64 11.39 14.11
CA ASN A 26 -25.24 11.06 14.35
C ASN A 26 -24.42 11.20 13.05
N LEU A 27 -24.10 12.46 12.71
CA LEU A 27 -23.39 12.79 11.48
C LEU A 27 -21.88 12.78 11.66
N ARG A 28 -21.19 12.07 10.77
CA ARG A 28 -19.74 12.18 10.58
C ARG A 28 -19.43 12.88 9.27
N VAL A 29 -18.40 13.69 9.28
CA VAL A 29 -17.92 14.43 8.12
C VAL A 29 -16.80 13.68 7.46
N PHE A 30 -16.91 13.47 6.14
CA PHE A 30 -15.90 12.85 5.31
C PHE A 30 -15.45 13.84 4.25
N ASN A 31 -14.19 14.21 4.26
CA ASN A 31 -13.53 15.02 3.25
C ASN A 31 -12.76 14.08 2.31
N ILE A 32 -13.22 13.93 1.09
CA ILE A 32 -12.71 12.92 0.16
C ILE A 32 -12.08 13.59 -1.05
N TYR A 33 -10.85 13.18 -1.38
CA TYR A 33 -10.15 13.61 -2.58
C TYR A 33 -10.90 13.17 -3.84
N ARG A 34 -11.12 14.13 -4.75
CA ARG A 34 -11.79 13.94 -6.03
C ARG A 34 -10.93 14.48 -7.16
N TRP A 35 -10.73 13.64 -8.17
CA TRP A 35 -10.07 14.00 -9.41
C TRP A 35 -10.44 13.01 -10.52
N SER A 36 -10.58 13.54 -11.75
CA SER A 36 -10.79 12.74 -12.96
C SER A 36 -9.74 13.11 -14.01
N PRO A 37 -9.23 12.14 -14.79
CA PRO A 37 -8.32 12.42 -15.90
C PRO A 37 -8.99 13.26 -17.01
N ASP A 38 -10.32 13.20 -17.12
CA ASP A 38 -11.10 13.97 -18.08
C ASP A 38 -11.20 15.46 -17.70
N ASP A 39 -10.91 15.79 -16.45
CA ASP A 39 -10.93 17.16 -15.95
C ASP A 39 -9.58 17.86 -16.12
N THR A 40 -9.60 19.07 -16.67
CA THR A 40 -8.42 19.95 -16.73
C THR A 40 -8.16 20.72 -15.43
N LYS A 41 -9.01 20.49 -14.42
CA LYS A 41 -9.00 21.21 -13.14
C LYS A 41 -8.05 20.57 -12.13
N ASN A 42 -7.64 21.36 -11.14
CA ASN A 42 -6.96 20.82 -9.97
C ASN A 42 -7.86 19.84 -9.21
N PRO A 43 -7.26 18.85 -8.52
CA PRO A 43 -8.03 18.00 -7.61
C PRO A 43 -8.78 18.81 -6.57
N SER A 44 -9.89 18.29 -6.10
CA SER A 44 -10.71 18.90 -5.06
C SER A 44 -10.87 17.98 -3.86
N LEU A 45 -11.29 18.56 -2.74
CA LEU A 45 -11.68 17.85 -1.54
C LEU A 45 -13.18 18.08 -1.33
N ASP A 46 -13.98 17.06 -1.64
CA ASP A 46 -15.44 17.11 -1.47
C ASP A 46 -15.82 16.70 -0.06
N THR A 47 -16.82 17.38 0.50
CA THR A 47 -17.30 17.13 1.86
C THR A 47 -18.63 16.40 1.83
N TYR A 48 -18.68 15.25 2.48
CA TYR A 48 -19.87 14.40 2.62
C TYR A 48 -20.27 14.28 4.09
N PHE A 49 -21.57 14.22 4.34
CA PHE A 49 -22.14 13.96 5.67
C PHE A 49 -22.77 12.58 5.67
N VAL A 50 -22.29 11.70 6.53
CA VAL A 50 -22.77 10.32 6.63
C VAL A 50 -23.42 10.11 7.99
N ASP A 51 -24.64 9.62 7.99
CA ASP A 51 -25.32 9.16 9.19
C ASP A 51 -24.78 7.81 9.61
N ILE A 52 -24.09 7.79 10.77
CA ILE A 52 -23.38 6.61 11.27
C ILE A 52 -24.35 5.60 11.91
N ASP A 53 -25.50 6.02 12.41
CA ASP A 53 -26.49 5.11 12.99
C ASP A 53 -27.01 4.09 11.95
N ASN A 54 -27.00 4.49 10.68
CA ASN A 54 -27.39 3.67 9.54
C ASN A 54 -26.20 3.25 8.64
N CYS A 55 -25.00 3.15 9.21
CA CYS A 55 -23.77 2.79 8.50
C CYS A 55 -23.03 1.68 9.25
N GLY A 56 -22.31 0.83 8.52
CA GLY A 56 -21.37 -0.10 9.16
C GLY A 56 -20.19 0.65 9.80
N PRO A 57 -19.43 0.00 10.71
CA PRO A 57 -18.45 0.64 11.55
C PRO A 57 -17.13 1.03 10.86
N MET A 58 -16.89 0.53 9.64
CA MET A 58 -15.61 0.71 8.94
C MET A 58 -15.64 1.89 7.95
N ILE A 59 -14.50 2.50 7.72
CA ILE A 59 -14.35 3.56 6.71
C ILE A 59 -14.86 3.10 5.33
N LEU A 60 -14.62 1.82 4.97
CA LEU A 60 -15.13 1.27 3.72
C LEU A 60 -16.65 1.25 3.64
N ASP A 61 -17.33 1.02 4.76
CA ASP A 61 -18.81 1.02 4.79
C ASP A 61 -19.35 2.42 4.50
N ALA A 62 -18.75 3.45 5.08
CA ALA A 62 -19.09 4.84 4.78
C ALA A 62 -18.82 5.20 3.31
N LEU A 63 -17.70 4.77 2.73
CA LEU A 63 -17.41 4.98 1.31
C LEU A 63 -18.43 4.29 0.39
N ILE A 64 -18.86 3.08 0.75
CA ILE A 64 -19.91 2.35 0.02
C ILE A 64 -21.23 3.11 0.13
N LYS A 65 -21.61 3.55 1.33
CA LYS A 65 -22.83 4.34 1.56
C LYS A 65 -22.81 5.65 0.75
N ILE A 66 -21.70 6.40 0.79
CA ILE A 66 -21.56 7.60 -0.03
C ILE A 66 -21.77 7.28 -1.51
N LYS A 67 -21.12 6.22 -2.03
CA LYS A 67 -21.23 5.86 -3.45
C LYS A 67 -22.63 5.40 -3.84
N THR A 68 -23.35 4.72 -2.97
CA THR A 68 -24.67 4.18 -3.30
C THR A 68 -25.81 5.17 -3.11
N GLU A 69 -25.71 6.06 -2.13
CA GLU A 69 -26.83 6.92 -1.71
C GLU A 69 -26.61 8.41 -2.04
N ILE A 70 -25.35 8.87 -2.11
CA ILE A 70 -25.04 10.31 -2.22
C ILE A 70 -24.40 10.65 -3.56
N ASP A 71 -23.29 9.95 -3.92
CA ASP A 71 -22.48 10.27 -5.09
C ASP A 71 -21.98 9.00 -5.81
N PRO A 72 -22.70 8.52 -6.81
CA PRO A 72 -22.35 7.30 -7.56
C PRO A 72 -21.06 7.45 -8.38
N THR A 73 -20.54 8.66 -8.57
CA THR A 73 -19.34 8.94 -9.34
C THR A 73 -18.05 8.68 -8.53
N LEU A 74 -18.13 8.62 -7.18
CA LEU A 74 -16.97 8.35 -6.32
C LEU A 74 -16.33 7.01 -6.69
N THR A 75 -15.01 7.04 -6.94
CA THR A 75 -14.28 5.89 -7.46
C THR A 75 -13.23 5.40 -6.46
N PHE A 76 -13.32 4.13 -6.08
CA PHE A 76 -12.36 3.43 -5.21
C PHE A 76 -12.37 1.92 -5.48
N ARG A 77 -11.28 1.23 -5.07
CA ARG A 77 -11.20 -0.24 -5.15
C ARG A 77 -11.67 -0.87 -3.86
N ARG A 78 -12.36 -2.01 -3.98
CA ARG A 78 -12.72 -2.86 -2.85
C ARG A 78 -12.94 -4.30 -3.30
N SER A 79 -12.80 -5.26 -2.38
CA SER A 79 -13.15 -6.65 -2.63
C SER A 79 -13.50 -7.39 -1.33
N CYS A 80 -12.52 -7.97 -0.61
CA CYS A 80 -12.73 -8.90 0.49
C CYS A 80 -13.45 -8.34 1.72
N ARG A 81 -13.27 -7.07 2.05
CA ARG A 81 -13.80 -6.38 3.25
C ARG A 81 -13.27 -6.89 4.59
N GLU A 82 -12.20 -7.68 4.60
CA GLU A 82 -11.63 -8.34 5.79
C GLU A 82 -10.08 -8.24 5.85
N GLY A 83 -9.48 -7.27 5.16
CA GLY A 83 -8.04 -7.02 5.22
C GLY A 83 -7.16 -8.03 4.47
N ILE A 84 -7.71 -8.83 3.53
CA ILE A 84 -6.98 -9.91 2.85
C ILE A 84 -6.53 -9.53 1.44
N CYS A 85 -7.32 -8.78 0.67
CA CYS A 85 -7.01 -8.52 -0.74
C CYS A 85 -6.14 -7.27 -0.99
N GLY A 86 -6.00 -6.38 -0.01
CA GLY A 86 -5.23 -5.14 -0.14
C GLY A 86 -5.84 -4.05 -1.04
N SER A 87 -6.96 -4.32 -1.73
CA SER A 87 -7.48 -3.43 -2.77
C SER A 87 -8.02 -2.09 -2.27
N CYS A 88 -8.49 -2.01 -1.04
CA CYS A 88 -9.03 -0.79 -0.44
C CYS A 88 -7.97 0.06 0.29
N ALA A 89 -6.70 -0.09 -0.08
CA ALA A 89 -5.62 0.72 0.48
C ALA A 89 -5.74 2.18 0.05
N MET A 90 -5.69 3.08 1.02
CA MET A 90 -5.74 4.53 0.83
C MET A 90 -5.12 5.26 2.03
N SER A 91 -4.93 6.55 1.92
CA SER A 91 -4.49 7.38 3.05
C SER A 91 -5.72 7.90 3.78
N ILE A 92 -5.89 7.49 5.03
CA ILE A 92 -7.00 7.87 5.90
C ILE A 92 -6.42 8.68 7.04
N ASP A 93 -6.79 9.94 7.11
CA ASP A 93 -6.30 10.92 8.10
C ASP A 93 -4.76 10.92 8.27
N GLY A 94 -4.05 10.82 7.14
CA GLY A 94 -2.59 10.81 7.07
C GLY A 94 -1.92 9.45 7.30
N ILE A 95 -2.69 8.39 7.58
CA ILE A 95 -2.18 7.03 7.74
C ILE A 95 -2.55 6.20 6.51
N ASN A 96 -1.56 5.56 5.87
CA ASN A 96 -1.81 4.62 4.78
C ASN A 96 -2.27 3.28 5.36
N THR A 97 -3.52 2.90 5.11
CA THR A 97 -4.13 1.69 5.68
C THR A 97 -5.21 1.13 4.76
N LEU A 98 -5.87 0.05 5.19
CA LEU A 98 -6.98 -0.56 4.47
C LEU A 98 -8.31 -0.06 5.03
N ALA A 99 -9.14 0.55 4.20
CA ALA A 99 -10.42 1.11 4.61
C ALA A 99 -11.40 0.09 5.22
N CYS A 100 -11.24 -1.21 4.90
CA CYS A 100 -12.13 -2.26 5.40
C CYS A 100 -11.83 -2.73 6.84
N ILE A 101 -10.67 -2.35 7.40
CA ILE A 101 -10.27 -2.72 8.78
C ILE A 101 -9.94 -1.49 9.65
N HIS A 102 -10.18 -0.29 9.14
CA HIS A 102 -10.02 0.96 9.89
C HIS A 102 -11.39 1.46 10.33
N GLY A 103 -11.59 1.54 11.63
CA GLY A 103 -12.87 1.95 12.23
C GLY A 103 -13.15 3.43 12.07
N ILE A 104 -14.40 3.80 11.89
CA ILE A 104 -14.84 5.21 11.87
C ILE A 104 -14.57 5.86 13.24
N ASP A 105 -14.76 5.13 14.31
CA ASP A 105 -14.60 5.62 15.68
C ASP A 105 -13.13 5.74 16.13
N ASP A 106 -12.19 5.15 15.38
CA ASP A 106 -10.76 5.31 15.63
C ASP A 106 -10.27 6.74 15.34
N ILE A 107 -11.06 7.51 14.56
CA ILE A 107 -10.72 8.87 14.14
C ILE A 107 -11.59 9.88 14.88
N LYS A 108 -10.95 10.89 15.47
CA LYS A 108 -11.64 12.00 16.12
C LYS A 108 -11.81 13.17 15.13
N GLY A 109 -13.04 13.71 15.08
CA GLY A 109 -13.35 14.86 14.21
C GLY A 109 -13.65 14.45 12.75
N ASP A 110 -13.35 15.34 11.80
CA ASP A 110 -13.55 15.12 10.38
C ASP A 110 -12.57 14.08 9.84
N ILE A 111 -13.05 13.23 8.95
CA ILE A 111 -12.26 12.14 8.36
C ILE A 111 -11.78 12.56 6.98
N ASN A 112 -10.47 12.61 6.78
CA ASN A 112 -9.86 13.02 5.52
C ASN A 112 -9.34 11.80 4.76
N ILE A 113 -9.80 11.60 3.53
CA ILE A 113 -9.47 10.42 2.72
C ILE A 113 -8.83 10.85 1.40
N TYR A 114 -7.63 10.32 1.15
CA TYR A 114 -6.83 10.56 -0.04
C TYR A 114 -6.41 9.23 -0.69
N PRO A 115 -6.06 9.22 -1.99
CA PRO A 115 -5.38 8.08 -2.58
C PRO A 115 -4.03 7.84 -1.89
N LEU A 116 -3.45 6.66 -2.06
CA LEU A 116 -2.08 6.40 -1.60
C LEU A 116 -1.12 7.44 -2.17
N PRO A 117 -0.27 8.08 -1.33
CA PRO A 117 0.59 9.17 -1.76
C PRO A 117 1.72 8.71 -2.68
N HIS A 118 2.27 9.64 -3.45
CA HIS A 118 3.43 9.45 -4.33
C HIS A 118 3.25 8.38 -5.42
N MET A 119 2.02 8.09 -5.81
CA MET A 119 1.66 7.29 -6.98
C MET A 119 0.79 8.14 -7.92
N PRO A 120 0.88 7.95 -9.25
CA PRO A 120 -0.07 8.58 -10.16
C PRO A 120 -1.50 8.18 -9.81
N VAL A 121 -2.43 9.12 -9.91
CA VAL A 121 -3.85 8.85 -9.65
C VAL A 121 -4.54 8.57 -10.97
N ILE A 122 -5.25 7.44 -11.06
CA ILE A 122 -6.09 7.09 -12.21
C ILE A 122 -7.41 7.87 -12.14
N LYS A 123 -8.06 7.83 -10.99
CA LYS A 123 -9.28 8.59 -10.69
C LYS A 123 -9.56 8.54 -9.18
N ASP A 124 -9.95 9.66 -8.59
CA ASP A 124 -10.31 9.79 -7.18
C ASP A 124 -9.34 9.08 -6.23
N LEU A 125 -9.76 8.01 -5.58
CA LEU A 125 -8.97 7.22 -4.62
C LEU A 125 -8.19 6.06 -5.24
N ILE A 126 -8.15 5.96 -6.57
CA ILE A 126 -7.47 4.88 -7.29
C ILE A 126 -6.08 5.30 -7.76
N PRO A 127 -4.99 4.83 -7.12
CA PRO A 127 -3.64 5.00 -7.62
C PRO A 127 -3.32 4.01 -8.75
N ASP A 128 -2.37 4.39 -9.61
CA ASP A 128 -1.75 3.49 -10.58
C ASP A 128 -0.68 2.64 -9.88
N LEU A 129 -0.86 1.33 -9.88
CA LEU A 129 0.03 0.36 -9.27
C LEU A 129 0.94 -0.36 -10.30
N THR A 130 0.92 0.06 -11.56
CA THR A 130 1.66 -0.64 -12.64
C THR A 130 3.15 -0.74 -12.31
N HIS A 131 3.78 0.37 -11.95
CA HIS A 131 5.20 0.38 -11.57
C HIS A 131 5.49 -0.46 -10.33
N PHE A 132 4.64 -0.39 -9.31
CA PHE A 132 4.74 -1.17 -8.08
C PHE A 132 4.72 -2.69 -8.34
N TYR A 133 3.83 -3.15 -9.21
CA TYR A 133 3.79 -4.56 -9.60
C TYR A 133 4.94 -4.96 -10.53
N ALA A 134 5.44 -4.05 -11.36
CA ALA A 134 6.64 -4.31 -12.15
C ALA A 134 7.88 -4.53 -11.25
N GLN A 135 8.03 -3.74 -10.19
CA GLN A 135 9.06 -3.94 -9.17
C GLN A 135 8.91 -5.27 -8.43
N HIS A 136 7.68 -5.66 -8.09
CA HIS A 136 7.41 -6.98 -7.51
C HIS A 136 7.77 -8.11 -8.49
N ALA A 137 7.40 -7.99 -9.75
CA ALA A 137 7.75 -9.00 -10.76
C ALA A 137 9.27 -9.14 -10.96
N SER A 138 10.03 -8.04 -10.83
CA SER A 138 11.49 -8.04 -11.02
C SER A 138 12.26 -8.85 -9.97
N ILE A 139 11.68 -9.15 -8.82
CA ILE A 139 12.31 -9.98 -7.79
C ILE A 139 12.00 -11.49 -7.96
N MET A 140 11.41 -11.89 -9.10
CA MET A 140 11.03 -13.27 -9.39
C MET A 140 10.22 -13.92 -8.25
N PRO A 141 8.97 -13.46 -8.00
CA PRO A 141 8.17 -13.88 -6.84
C PRO A 141 7.52 -15.25 -7.05
N TRP A 142 8.30 -16.24 -7.39
CA TRP A 142 7.91 -17.64 -7.57
C TRP A 142 9.06 -18.56 -7.17
N LEU A 143 8.75 -19.85 -6.97
CA LEU A 143 9.73 -20.84 -6.58
C LEU A 143 10.65 -21.18 -7.78
N GLU A 144 11.95 -21.03 -7.59
CA GLU A 144 12.99 -21.45 -8.55
C GLU A 144 13.66 -22.72 -8.05
N THR A 145 13.59 -23.77 -8.89
CA THR A 145 14.21 -25.07 -8.59
C THR A 145 15.05 -25.54 -9.77
N LYS A 146 16.25 -26.01 -9.49
CA LYS A 146 17.21 -26.57 -10.49
C LYS A 146 17.25 -28.08 -10.43
N SER A 147 16.90 -28.65 -9.29
CA SER A 147 16.86 -30.10 -9.07
C SER A 147 15.67 -30.75 -9.76
N ASN A 148 15.78 -32.06 -9.98
CA ASN A 148 14.71 -32.81 -10.61
C ASN A 148 13.43 -32.76 -9.79
N ARG A 149 12.30 -32.52 -10.48
CA ARG A 149 10.99 -32.47 -9.83
C ARG A 149 10.71 -33.76 -9.05
N PRO A 150 10.37 -33.67 -7.77
CA PRO A 150 9.99 -34.84 -6.97
C PRO A 150 8.69 -35.46 -7.48
N ALA A 151 8.49 -36.75 -7.19
CA ALA A 151 7.31 -37.50 -7.67
C ALA A 151 5.99 -36.94 -7.13
N LYS A 152 6.01 -36.26 -5.99
CA LYS A 152 4.81 -35.64 -5.36
C LYS A 152 4.99 -34.13 -5.25
N GLU A 153 5.40 -33.64 -4.08
CA GLU A 153 5.55 -32.22 -3.77
C GLU A 153 6.94 -31.88 -3.24
N TRP A 154 7.33 -30.61 -3.32
CA TRP A 154 8.50 -30.08 -2.65
C TRP A 154 8.26 -30.04 -1.15
N LYS A 155 8.95 -30.89 -0.39
CA LYS A 155 8.80 -30.95 1.06
C LYS A 155 9.50 -29.79 1.76
N GLN A 156 8.92 -29.35 2.87
CA GLN A 156 9.50 -28.34 3.75
C GLN A 156 9.31 -28.77 5.19
N SER A 157 10.32 -28.56 6.05
CA SER A 157 10.19 -28.82 7.47
C SER A 157 9.23 -27.82 8.14
N ILE A 158 8.70 -28.17 9.30
CA ILE A 158 7.86 -27.25 10.10
C ILE A 158 8.67 -26.02 10.50
N GLU A 159 9.93 -26.21 10.87
CA GLU A 159 10.86 -25.16 11.28
C GLU A 159 11.14 -24.19 10.12
N ASP A 160 11.38 -24.70 8.90
CA ASP A 160 11.61 -23.86 7.72
C ASP A 160 10.33 -23.15 7.29
N ARG A 161 9.19 -23.83 7.36
CA ARG A 161 7.91 -23.18 7.08
C ARG A 161 7.64 -21.99 8.04
N LYS A 162 7.99 -22.16 9.31
CA LYS A 162 7.83 -21.12 10.34
C LYS A 162 8.68 -19.87 10.07
N LYS A 163 9.82 -20.00 9.40
CA LYS A 163 10.65 -18.86 8.99
C LYS A 163 9.92 -17.90 8.03
N LEU A 164 8.91 -18.38 7.32
CA LEU A 164 8.12 -17.59 6.37
C LEU A 164 6.97 -16.83 7.04
N ASP A 165 6.68 -17.08 8.32
CA ASP A 165 5.63 -16.35 9.05
C ASP A 165 6.02 -14.87 9.18
N GLY A 166 5.05 -13.99 8.94
CA GLY A 166 5.29 -12.55 8.87
C GLY A 166 5.84 -12.06 7.52
N LEU A 167 5.96 -12.93 6.52
CA LEU A 167 6.43 -12.58 5.17
C LEU A 167 5.38 -12.90 4.10
N TYR A 168 4.84 -14.15 4.09
CA TYR A 168 3.90 -14.58 3.06
C TYR A 168 2.51 -13.96 3.20
N GLU A 169 2.17 -13.42 4.37
CA GLU A 169 0.88 -12.76 4.62
C GLU A 169 0.76 -11.38 3.98
N CYS A 170 1.82 -10.89 3.35
CA CYS A 170 1.79 -9.63 2.62
C CYS A 170 0.78 -9.68 1.47
N VAL A 171 -0.16 -8.75 1.48
CA VAL A 171 -1.26 -8.66 0.49
C VAL A 171 -1.00 -7.62 -0.60
N MET A 172 0.24 -7.14 -0.74
CA MET A 172 0.66 -6.20 -1.77
C MET A 172 -0.23 -4.93 -1.87
N CYS A 173 -0.68 -4.41 -0.73
CA CYS A 173 -1.54 -3.22 -0.67
C CYS A 173 -0.82 -1.90 -0.95
N ALA A 174 0.50 -1.89 -1.03
CA ALA A 174 1.38 -0.75 -1.24
C ALA A 174 1.44 0.29 -0.09
N SER A 175 0.69 0.14 1.01
CA SER A 175 0.70 1.10 2.13
C SER A 175 2.12 1.38 2.67
N CYS A 176 2.94 0.35 2.83
CA CYS A 176 4.32 0.49 3.32
C CYS A 176 5.25 1.19 2.32
N SER A 177 5.14 0.90 1.01
CA SER A 177 5.96 1.53 -0.03
C SER A 177 5.61 3.00 -0.17
N THR A 178 4.33 3.34 -0.17
CA THR A 178 3.87 4.73 -0.28
C THR A 178 4.08 5.57 0.99
N SER A 179 4.42 4.94 2.11
CA SER A 179 4.82 5.63 3.36
C SER A 179 6.34 5.84 3.47
N CYS A 180 7.12 5.28 2.56
CA CYS A 180 8.59 5.29 2.65
C CYS A 180 9.18 6.51 1.95
N PRO A 181 9.86 7.44 2.69
CA PRO A 181 10.50 8.60 2.07
C PRO A 181 11.53 8.22 0.99
N SER A 182 12.30 7.16 1.19
CA SER A 182 13.24 6.67 0.18
C SER A 182 12.53 6.24 -1.11
N TYR A 183 11.34 5.67 -1.01
CA TYR A 183 10.52 5.32 -2.17
C TYR A 183 9.94 6.55 -2.86
N TRP A 184 9.58 7.60 -2.13
CA TRP A 184 9.09 8.84 -2.72
C TRP A 184 10.10 9.50 -3.66
N TRP A 185 11.39 9.47 -3.27
CA TRP A 185 12.47 10.15 -4.01
C TRP A 185 13.13 9.29 -5.09
N ASN A 186 13.09 7.97 -4.96
CA ASN A 186 13.83 7.03 -5.80
C ASN A 186 12.97 5.84 -6.27
N SER A 187 11.68 6.02 -6.47
CA SER A 187 10.77 4.93 -6.88
C SER A 187 11.14 4.30 -8.23
N ASP A 188 11.89 5.01 -9.05
CA ASP A 188 12.42 4.52 -10.34
C ASP A 188 13.46 3.39 -10.18
N LYS A 189 14.19 3.36 -9.06
CA LYS A 189 15.30 2.42 -8.82
C LYS A 189 15.18 1.63 -7.53
N TYR A 190 14.71 2.25 -6.45
CA TYR A 190 14.53 1.60 -5.17
C TYR A 190 13.30 0.69 -5.19
N LEU A 191 13.49 -0.61 -4.91
CA LEU A 191 12.41 -1.61 -4.96
C LEU A 191 11.29 -1.38 -3.94
N GLY A 192 11.60 -0.67 -2.86
CA GLY A 192 10.63 -0.39 -1.80
C GLY A 192 10.41 -1.56 -0.84
N PRO A 193 9.75 -1.26 0.31
CA PRO A 193 9.61 -2.22 1.39
C PRO A 193 8.82 -3.47 1.03
N ALA A 194 7.78 -3.36 0.21
CA ALA A 194 6.94 -4.50 -0.15
C ALA A 194 7.70 -5.51 -1.02
N ALA A 195 8.34 -5.05 -2.09
CA ALA A 195 9.10 -5.94 -2.97
C ALA A 195 10.29 -6.57 -2.24
N LEU A 196 10.99 -5.80 -1.38
CA LEU A 196 12.12 -6.32 -0.60
C LEU A 196 11.69 -7.33 0.48
N LEU A 197 10.51 -7.17 1.10
CA LEU A 197 9.94 -8.16 1.99
C LEU A 197 9.66 -9.48 1.25
N HIS A 198 9.08 -9.39 0.05
CA HIS A 198 8.84 -10.55 -0.79
C HIS A 198 10.15 -11.16 -1.33
N ALA A 199 11.16 -10.36 -1.66
CA ALA A 199 12.47 -10.89 -2.02
C ALA A 199 13.07 -11.74 -0.89
N TYR A 200 13.05 -11.23 0.34
CA TYR A 200 13.50 -11.99 1.51
C TYR A 200 12.70 -13.27 1.72
N ARG A 201 11.38 -13.22 1.55
CA ARG A 201 10.52 -14.41 1.64
C ARG A 201 10.98 -15.55 0.70
N TRP A 202 11.38 -15.23 -0.53
CA TRP A 202 11.85 -16.22 -1.50
C TRP A 202 13.29 -16.63 -1.24
N ILE A 203 14.16 -15.73 -0.80
CA ILE A 203 15.55 -16.02 -0.46
C ILE A 203 15.68 -17.05 0.66
N ILE A 204 14.79 -17.03 1.66
CA ILE A 204 14.83 -17.92 2.82
C ILE A 204 13.91 -19.15 2.70
N ASP A 205 13.18 -19.30 1.59
CA ASP A 205 12.37 -20.49 1.36
C ASP A 205 13.30 -21.69 1.11
N SER A 206 13.29 -22.68 2.00
CA SER A 206 14.18 -23.85 1.92
C SER A 206 13.97 -24.72 0.68
N ARG A 207 12.93 -24.48 -0.09
CA ARG A 207 12.64 -25.15 -1.36
C ARG A 207 13.21 -24.41 -2.56
N ASP A 208 13.58 -23.15 -2.39
CA ASP A 208 14.15 -22.29 -3.44
C ASP A 208 15.65 -22.55 -3.58
N GLU A 209 16.11 -22.74 -4.80
CA GLU A 209 17.51 -23.05 -5.11
C GLU A 209 18.25 -21.89 -5.78
N ALA A 210 17.62 -20.70 -5.85
CA ALA A 210 18.17 -19.53 -6.50
C ALA A 210 18.66 -18.42 -5.55
N THR A 211 18.92 -18.73 -4.27
CA THR A 211 19.33 -17.76 -3.24
C THR A 211 20.47 -16.85 -3.69
N GLY A 212 21.54 -17.43 -4.29
CA GLY A 212 22.69 -16.66 -4.76
C GLY A 212 22.36 -15.71 -5.91
N GLU A 213 21.52 -16.11 -6.83
CA GLU A 213 21.07 -15.29 -7.97
C GLU A 213 20.17 -14.15 -7.49
N ARG A 214 19.23 -14.47 -6.59
CA ARG A 214 18.33 -13.46 -5.98
C ARG A 214 19.10 -12.38 -5.22
N LEU A 215 20.12 -12.77 -4.45
CA LEU A 215 21.00 -11.82 -3.78
C LEU A 215 21.80 -11.00 -4.80
N GLY A 216 22.31 -11.63 -5.86
CA GLY A 216 23.03 -10.92 -6.94
C GLY A 216 22.17 -9.85 -7.63
N GLU A 217 20.90 -10.15 -7.89
CA GLU A 217 19.96 -9.20 -8.51
C GLU A 217 19.60 -8.01 -7.58
N LEU A 218 19.74 -8.19 -6.27
CA LEU A 218 19.52 -7.13 -5.30
C LEU A 218 20.77 -6.30 -5.00
N GLU A 219 21.96 -6.77 -5.40
CA GLU A 219 23.24 -6.11 -5.14
C GLU A 219 23.44 -4.88 -6.05
N ASP A 220 22.72 -3.83 -5.73
CA ASP A 220 22.71 -2.57 -6.44
C ASP A 220 22.58 -1.40 -5.44
N PRO A 221 23.34 -0.31 -5.60
CA PRO A 221 23.31 0.84 -4.68
C PRO A 221 21.91 1.45 -4.46
N PHE A 222 21.01 1.27 -5.42
CA PHE A 222 19.68 1.83 -5.37
C PHE A 222 18.60 0.80 -5.00
N LYS A 223 18.65 -0.42 -5.53
CA LYS A 223 17.60 -1.44 -5.34
C LYS A 223 17.37 -1.77 -3.86
N LEU A 224 18.44 -2.03 -3.10
CA LEU A 224 18.39 -2.44 -1.70
C LEU A 224 18.86 -1.34 -0.74
N TYR A 225 20.00 -0.70 -1.04
CA TYR A 225 20.71 0.13 -0.07
C TYR A 225 20.11 1.51 0.16
N ARG A 226 19.09 1.92 -0.60
CA ARG A 226 18.29 3.13 -0.31
C ARG A 226 17.36 3.00 0.90
N CYS A 227 17.28 1.82 1.50
CA CYS A 227 16.63 1.69 2.80
C CYS A 227 17.53 2.27 3.90
N HIS A 228 17.08 3.37 4.52
CA HIS A 228 17.76 4.04 5.63
C HIS A 228 17.11 3.72 6.99
N THR A 229 16.31 2.67 7.08
CA THR A 229 15.69 2.18 8.32
C THR A 229 14.84 3.26 9.04
N ILE A 230 14.07 4.04 8.27
CA ILE A 230 13.20 5.11 8.80
C ILE A 230 11.99 4.53 9.56
N MET A 231 11.64 3.27 9.31
CA MET A 231 10.59 2.49 9.98
C MET A 231 9.14 2.86 9.64
N ASN A 232 8.87 3.88 8.83
CA ASN A 232 7.50 4.22 8.41
C ASN A 232 6.74 3.02 7.82
N CYS A 233 7.42 2.19 7.04
CA CYS A 233 6.85 1.00 6.43
C CYS A 233 6.32 -0.01 7.46
N THR A 234 6.98 -0.16 8.59
CA THR A 234 6.57 -1.06 9.68
C THR A 234 5.41 -0.45 10.47
N ASN A 235 5.48 0.85 10.77
CA ASN A 235 4.46 1.54 11.55
C ASN A 235 3.11 1.61 10.83
N THR A 236 3.12 1.75 9.50
CA THR A 236 1.90 1.87 8.69
C THR A 236 1.37 0.53 8.17
N TYR A 237 2.04 -0.61 8.47
CA TYR A 237 1.67 -1.89 7.89
C TYR A 237 0.35 -2.43 8.45
N PRO A 238 -0.73 -2.55 7.64
CA PRO A 238 -2.07 -2.84 8.17
C PRO A 238 -2.21 -4.23 8.82
N LYS A 239 -1.27 -5.13 8.55
CA LYS A 239 -1.26 -6.51 9.08
C LYS A 239 -0.14 -6.75 10.12
N GLY A 240 0.52 -5.71 10.61
CA GLY A 240 1.56 -5.81 11.63
C GLY A 240 2.85 -6.50 11.19
N LEU A 241 3.11 -6.63 9.86
CA LEU A 241 4.36 -7.19 9.36
C LEU A 241 5.52 -6.19 9.48
N ASN A 242 6.76 -6.70 9.41
CA ASN A 242 7.96 -5.87 9.56
C ASN A 242 8.88 -5.91 8.33
N PRO A 243 8.61 -5.08 7.31
CA PRO A 243 9.46 -4.99 6.13
C PRO A 243 10.89 -4.54 6.45
N ALA A 244 11.08 -3.66 7.44
CA ALA A 244 12.39 -3.17 7.81
C ALA A 244 13.29 -4.29 8.34
N LYS A 245 12.76 -5.23 9.13
CA LYS A 245 13.47 -6.43 9.58
C LYS A 245 13.86 -7.30 8.39
N ALA A 246 12.94 -7.57 7.46
CA ALA A 246 13.24 -8.37 6.27
C ALA A 246 14.39 -7.75 5.45
N ILE A 247 14.37 -6.43 5.25
CA ILE A 247 15.44 -5.71 4.54
C ILE A 247 16.78 -5.79 5.29
N ALA A 248 16.77 -5.71 6.61
CA ALA A 248 17.97 -5.84 7.43
C ALA A 248 18.60 -7.24 7.30
N GLU A 249 17.77 -8.28 7.30
CA GLU A 249 18.25 -9.66 7.09
C GLU A 249 18.84 -9.87 5.69
N VAL A 250 18.22 -9.31 4.64
CA VAL A 250 18.82 -9.33 3.29
C VAL A 250 20.19 -8.66 3.28
N LYS A 251 20.31 -7.48 3.90
CA LYS A 251 21.61 -6.77 4.01
C LYS A 251 22.66 -7.59 4.75
N LYS A 252 22.26 -8.29 5.83
CA LYS A 252 23.14 -9.19 6.57
C LYS A 252 23.64 -10.34 5.67
N MET A 253 22.74 -10.98 4.92
CA MET A 253 23.11 -12.04 3.96
C MET A 253 24.05 -11.54 2.85
N MET A 254 23.90 -10.27 2.42
CA MET A 254 24.86 -9.67 1.49
C MET A 254 26.28 -9.57 2.06
N VAL A 255 26.40 -9.18 3.32
CA VAL A 255 27.69 -9.12 4.01
C VAL A 255 28.28 -10.52 4.16
N GLU A 256 27.51 -11.50 4.65
CA GLU A 256 27.95 -12.88 4.83
C GLU A 256 28.41 -13.54 3.52
N ARG A 257 27.81 -13.17 2.38
CA ARG A 257 28.22 -13.64 1.05
C ARG A 257 29.57 -13.07 0.61
N SER A 258 29.97 -11.93 1.11
CA SER A 258 31.19 -11.20 0.69
C SER A 258 32.45 -11.73 1.39
N PHE A 259 32.29 -12.59 2.40
CA PHE A 259 33.36 -13.25 3.13
C PHE A 259 33.33 -14.77 2.92
#